data_6a85305be3223056bd6f770a0a88af19
#
_entry.id   6a85305be3223056bd6f770a0a88af19
#
_cell.length_a   1.000
_cell.length_b   1.000
_cell.length_c   1.000
_cell.angle_alpha   90.00
_cell.angle_beta   90.00
_cell.angle_gamma   90.00
#
_symmetry.space_group_name_H-M   'P 1'
#
loop_
_entity.id
_entity.type
_entity.pdbx_description
1 polymer ?
#
loop_
_entity_poly.entity_id
_entity_poly.type
_entity_poly.pdbx_seq_one_letter_code
_entity_poly.pdbx_strand_id
1 'polypeptide(L)'
;MTTYVLVHGAWHGAWCWDRVKGPIEAAGHKVIVPDLPGSGDDDTPLNEVTLDAYVEKISDILQGLDEKAVLVSHSMSGIVVSQTAELHPDKISALVYVSGFLPIDGQSLLSLEESNPKPSVPPSLIVAEDHVSATIAQDKLIDLFYHDCSEADQAYALAHQIKPQALQPLATPVHLSEENFGSVPRYYIECLVDHAICIEMQRQMIAASPCEKVFSIESSHSPFFSKQQELIDALTQIS
;
A
#
# COMPACT_ATOMS: atom_id res chain seq x y z
N MET A 1 -4.93 22.73 -5.40
CA MET A 1 -3.63 22.00 -5.45
C MET A 1 -3.63 21.07 -4.25
N THR A 2 -3.50 19.77 -4.47
CA THR A 2 -3.54 18.75 -3.42
C THR A 2 -2.15 18.12 -3.29
N THR A 3 -1.72 17.78 -2.08
CA THR A 3 -0.50 17.00 -1.87
C THR A 3 -0.89 15.53 -1.71
N TYR A 4 -0.35 14.65 -2.56
CA TYR A 4 -0.48 13.20 -2.47
C TYR A 4 0.80 12.61 -1.89
N VAL A 5 0.68 11.72 -0.92
CA VAL A 5 1.77 10.88 -0.41
C VAL A 5 1.46 9.45 -0.83
N LEU A 6 2.26 8.90 -1.77
CA LEU A 6 2.04 7.57 -2.36
C LEU A 6 2.96 6.57 -1.66
N VAL A 7 2.39 5.64 -0.92
CA VAL A 7 3.13 4.67 -0.10
C VAL A 7 3.04 3.29 -0.74
N HIS A 8 4.20 2.67 -1.00
CA HIS A 8 4.32 1.38 -1.67
C HIS A 8 3.96 0.19 -0.77
N GLY A 9 3.68 -0.96 -1.37
CA GLY A 9 3.43 -2.23 -0.69
C GLY A 9 4.70 -2.99 -0.30
N ALA A 10 4.51 -4.17 0.28
CA ALA A 10 5.60 -5.09 0.61
C ALA A 10 6.40 -5.48 -0.64
N TRP A 11 7.68 -5.74 -0.49
CA TRP A 11 8.64 -6.10 -1.55
C TRP A 11 8.85 -5.05 -2.64
N HIS A 12 8.18 -3.90 -2.56
CA HIS A 12 8.28 -2.79 -3.51
C HIS A 12 9.12 -1.64 -2.92
N GLY A 13 9.18 -0.55 -3.64
CA GLY A 13 9.77 0.73 -3.24
C GLY A 13 9.07 1.87 -3.98
N ALA A 14 9.55 3.10 -3.78
CA ALA A 14 9.03 4.30 -4.42
C ALA A 14 8.92 4.16 -5.95
N TRP A 15 9.83 3.41 -6.55
CA TRP A 15 9.91 3.14 -8.00
C TRP A 15 8.59 2.63 -8.62
N CYS A 16 7.74 1.94 -7.86
CA CYS A 16 6.48 1.43 -8.41
C CYS A 16 5.50 2.55 -8.81
N TRP A 17 5.66 3.75 -8.25
CA TRP A 17 4.84 4.91 -8.54
C TRP A 17 5.40 5.84 -9.63
N ASP A 18 6.57 5.54 -10.22
CA ASP A 18 7.26 6.43 -11.17
C ASP A 18 6.39 6.89 -12.32
N ARG A 19 5.52 5.98 -12.82
CA ARG A 19 4.64 6.29 -13.95
C ARG A 19 3.37 7.02 -13.57
N VAL A 20 3.02 7.06 -12.29
CA VAL A 20 1.83 7.73 -11.76
C VAL A 20 2.18 9.13 -11.27
N LYS A 21 3.37 9.31 -10.68
CA LYS A 21 3.83 10.58 -10.12
C LYS A 21 3.78 11.72 -11.12
N GLY A 22 4.47 11.59 -12.24
CA GLY A 22 4.59 12.66 -13.25
C GLY A 22 3.25 13.18 -13.78
N PRO A 23 2.33 12.31 -14.20
CA PRO A 23 0.99 12.74 -14.63
C PRO A 23 0.18 13.47 -13.57
N ILE A 24 0.24 13.05 -12.29
CA ILE A 24 -0.45 13.75 -11.19
C ILE A 24 0.20 15.14 -10.97
N GLU A 25 1.52 15.25 -11.02
CA GLU A 25 2.23 16.54 -10.95
C GLU A 25 1.88 17.45 -12.15
N ALA A 26 1.77 16.89 -13.35
CA ALA A 26 1.34 17.63 -14.54
C ALA A 26 -0.10 18.14 -14.45
N ALA A 27 -0.95 17.49 -13.66
CA ALA A 27 -2.30 17.96 -13.34
C ALA A 27 -2.33 19.08 -12.29
N GLY A 28 -1.17 19.55 -11.79
CA GLY A 28 -1.04 20.68 -10.87
C GLY A 28 -1.08 20.30 -9.39
N HIS A 29 -0.83 19.05 -9.06
CA HIS A 29 -0.74 18.55 -7.68
C HIS A 29 0.73 18.36 -7.25
N LYS A 30 0.97 18.20 -5.95
CA LYS A 30 2.27 17.81 -5.39
C LYS A 30 2.25 16.32 -5.08
N VAL A 31 3.33 15.61 -5.42
CA VAL A 31 3.43 14.17 -5.17
C VAL A 31 4.72 13.86 -4.41
N ILE A 32 4.59 13.18 -3.27
CA ILE A 32 5.69 12.69 -2.45
C ILE A 32 5.62 11.17 -2.46
N VAL A 33 6.73 10.52 -2.76
CA VAL A 33 6.81 9.06 -2.84
C VAL A 33 8.01 8.60 -2.02
N PRO A 34 7.79 8.26 -0.73
CA PRO A 34 8.87 7.77 0.11
C PRO A 34 9.17 6.30 -0.15
N ASP A 35 10.43 5.91 0.06
CA ASP A 35 10.76 4.54 0.43
C ASP A 35 10.51 4.35 1.93
N LEU A 36 9.82 3.27 2.29
CA LEU A 36 9.67 2.86 3.68
C LEU A 36 11.00 2.26 4.18
N PRO A 37 11.30 2.34 5.49
CA PRO A 37 12.49 1.73 6.07
C PRO A 37 12.74 0.30 5.57
N GLY A 38 13.96 0.02 5.11
CA GLY A 38 14.37 -1.28 4.57
C GLY A 38 13.84 -1.63 3.17
N SER A 39 13.20 -0.69 2.47
CA SER A 39 12.61 -0.90 1.13
C SER A 39 13.18 0.09 0.10
N GLY A 40 13.09 -0.25 -1.20
CA GLY A 40 13.59 0.62 -2.26
C GLY A 40 15.07 0.98 -2.06
N ASP A 41 15.38 2.27 -2.01
CA ASP A 41 16.73 2.78 -1.77
C ASP A 41 17.07 2.99 -0.27
N ASP A 42 16.11 2.72 0.63
CA ASP A 42 16.35 2.80 2.08
C ASP A 42 17.07 1.53 2.57
N ASP A 43 18.20 1.70 3.27
CA ASP A 43 19.09 0.61 3.73
C ASP A 43 18.95 0.31 5.23
N THR A 44 17.84 0.69 5.86
CA THR A 44 17.56 0.33 7.26
C THR A 44 17.63 -1.19 7.43
N PRO A 45 18.41 -1.70 8.39
CA PRO A 45 18.50 -3.13 8.66
C PRO A 45 17.13 -3.74 8.98
N LEU A 46 16.78 -4.89 8.36
CA LEU A 46 15.44 -5.46 8.46
C LEU A 46 15.03 -5.84 9.88
N ASN A 47 15.98 -6.14 10.76
CA ASN A 47 15.73 -6.39 12.18
C ASN A 47 15.40 -5.12 13.00
N GLU A 48 15.58 -3.93 12.41
CA GLU A 48 15.21 -2.64 13.01
C GLU A 48 13.89 -2.10 12.42
N VAL A 49 13.39 -2.73 11.34
CA VAL A 49 12.15 -2.33 10.68
C VAL A 49 10.94 -2.79 11.48
N THR A 50 10.16 -1.83 11.96
CA THR A 50 8.92 -2.04 12.73
C THR A 50 7.75 -1.30 12.08
N LEU A 51 6.52 -1.62 12.48
CA LEU A 51 5.34 -0.83 12.08
C LEU A 51 5.48 0.63 12.53
N ASP A 52 5.99 0.85 13.75
CA ASP A 52 6.22 2.20 14.28
C ASP A 52 7.23 2.98 13.42
N ALA A 53 8.31 2.33 12.96
CA ALA A 53 9.29 2.97 12.07
C ALA A 53 8.67 3.38 10.72
N TYR A 54 7.75 2.57 10.18
CA TYR A 54 7.00 2.92 8.97
C TYR A 54 6.07 4.12 9.22
N VAL A 55 5.34 4.09 10.33
CA VAL A 55 4.42 5.16 10.73
C VAL A 55 5.18 6.45 11.02
N GLU A 56 6.33 6.40 11.70
CA GLU A 56 7.20 7.54 11.95
C GLU A 56 7.66 8.19 10.64
N LYS A 57 8.11 7.39 9.66
CA LYS A 57 8.53 7.89 8.35
C LYS A 57 7.41 8.70 7.65
N ILE A 58 6.18 8.22 7.68
CA ILE A 58 5.05 8.92 7.07
C ILE A 58 4.64 10.14 7.93
N SER A 59 4.68 10.01 9.25
CA SER A 59 4.39 11.11 10.18
C SER A 59 5.32 12.29 9.98
N ASP A 60 6.62 12.06 9.82
CA ASP A 60 7.62 13.10 9.56
C ASP A 60 7.33 13.86 8.27
N ILE A 61 6.92 13.14 7.23
CA ILE A 61 6.50 13.77 5.95
C ILE A 61 5.29 14.67 6.20
N LEU A 62 4.26 14.18 6.89
CA LEU A 62 3.05 14.96 7.17
C LEU A 62 3.32 16.18 8.03
N GLN A 63 4.20 16.08 9.03
CA GLN A 63 4.60 17.20 9.88
C GLN A 63 5.32 18.30 9.09
N GLY A 64 6.06 17.92 8.05
CA GLY A 64 6.73 18.86 7.15
C GLY A 64 5.80 19.56 6.14
N LEU A 65 4.48 19.26 6.16
CA LEU A 65 3.49 19.87 5.26
C LEU A 65 2.71 20.97 5.98
N ASP A 66 2.50 22.08 5.27
CA ASP A 66 1.65 23.20 5.73
C ASP A 66 0.16 22.87 5.61
N GLU A 67 -0.23 21.99 4.68
CA GLU A 67 -1.61 21.62 4.38
C GLU A 67 -1.82 20.11 4.55
N LYS A 68 -3.10 19.71 4.70
CA LYS A 68 -3.48 18.31 4.75
C LYS A 68 -3.12 17.58 3.45
N ALA A 69 -2.71 16.34 3.56
CA ALA A 69 -2.38 15.47 2.42
C ALA A 69 -3.41 14.36 2.21
N VAL A 70 -3.52 13.89 0.98
CA VAL A 70 -4.14 12.61 0.64
C VAL A 70 -3.07 11.53 0.79
N LEU A 71 -3.27 10.58 1.71
CA LEU A 71 -2.41 9.40 1.84
C LEU A 71 -2.94 8.29 0.94
N VAL A 72 -2.13 7.86 -0.01
CA VAL A 72 -2.44 6.75 -0.92
C VAL A 72 -1.57 5.56 -0.54
N SER A 73 -2.19 4.48 -0.19
CA SER A 73 -1.53 3.21 0.15
C SER A 73 -1.74 2.17 -0.94
N HIS A 74 -0.75 1.32 -1.13
CA HIS A 74 -0.84 0.12 -1.93
C HIS A 74 -0.57 -1.10 -1.06
N SER A 75 -1.42 -2.14 -1.14
CA SER A 75 -1.16 -3.42 -0.49
C SER A 75 -0.89 -3.29 1.02
N MET A 76 0.27 -3.78 1.49
CA MET A 76 0.72 -3.71 2.89
C MET A 76 0.60 -2.32 3.50
N SER A 77 0.93 -1.27 2.76
CA SER A 77 0.96 0.08 3.35
C SER A 77 -0.41 0.61 3.79
N GLY A 78 -1.49 -0.11 3.48
CA GLY A 78 -2.81 0.18 4.06
C GLY A 78 -2.81 0.13 5.59
N ILE A 79 -2.08 -0.82 6.18
CA ILE A 79 -1.88 -0.89 7.65
C ILE A 79 -1.12 0.35 8.15
N VAL A 80 -0.07 0.76 7.42
CA VAL A 80 0.77 1.91 7.79
C VAL A 80 -0.04 3.21 7.78
N VAL A 81 -0.76 3.50 6.69
CA VAL A 81 -1.53 4.75 6.58
C VAL A 81 -2.70 4.78 7.54
N SER A 82 -3.30 3.62 7.88
CA SER A 82 -4.34 3.52 8.89
C SER A 82 -3.83 3.92 10.28
N GLN A 83 -2.69 3.34 10.70
CA GLN A 83 -2.06 3.69 11.99
C GLN A 83 -1.54 5.14 11.99
N THR A 84 -1.06 5.64 10.86
CA THR A 84 -0.66 7.06 10.73
C THR A 84 -1.87 7.99 10.90
N ALA A 85 -3.02 7.63 10.34
CA ALA A 85 -4.24 8.42 10.46
C ALA A 85 -4.79 8.44 11.88
N GLU A 86 -4.60 7.37 12.65
CA GLU A 86 -4.91 7.38 14.09
C GLU A 86 -4.10 8.44 14.85
N LEU A 87 -2.82 8.61 14.48
CA LEU A 87 -1.93 9.55 15.18
C LEU A 87 -2.06 10.99 14.68
N HIS A 88 -2.41 11.19 13.40
CA HIS A 88 -2.40 12.51 12.74
C HIS A 88 -3.66 12.77 11.88
N PRO A 89 -4.89 12.60 12.42
CA PRO A 89 -6.12 12.78 11.64
C PRO A 89 -6.29 14.22 11.11
N ASP A 90 -5.70 15.19 11.84
CA ASP A 90 -5.72 16.60 11.48
C ASP A 90 -4.79 16.96 10.31
N LYS A 91 -3.84 16.10 9.93
CA LYS A 91 -2.91 16.27 8.81
C LYS A 91 -3.34 15.57 7.52
N ILE A 92 -4.42 14.79 7.56
CA ILE A 92 -4.86 13.96 6.44
C ILE A 92 -6.23 14.44 5.97
N SER A 93 -6.37 14.67 4.65
CA SER A 93 -7.65 15.03 4.04
C SER A 93 -8.43 13.80 3.59
N ALA A 94 -7.74 12.74 3.18
CA ALA A 94 -8.33 11.47 2.78
C ALA A 94 -7.31 10.33 2.85
N LEU A 95 -7.80 9.12 3.08
CA LEU A 95 -7.07 7.87 2.91
C LEU A 95 -7.54 7.16 1.65
N VAL A 96 -6.62 6.66 0.84
CA VAL A 96 -6.91 5.89 -0.37
C VAL A 96 -6.20 4.54 -0.31
N TYR A 97 -6.95 3.47 -0.45
CA TYR A 97 -6.44 2.10 -0.45
C TYR A 97 -6.49 1.54 -1.87
N VAL A 98 -5.34 1.42 -2.52
CA VAL A 98 -5.21 0.78 -3.84
C VAL A 98 -4.91 -0.69 -3.63
N SER A 99 -5.91 -1.55 -3.79
CA SER A 99 -5.83 -2.96 -3.38
C SER A 99 -5.08 -3.13 -2.06
N GLY A 100 -5.40 -2.25 -1.09
CA GLY A 100 -4.69 -2.13 0.18
C GLY A 100 -5.36 -2.92 1.30
N PHE A 101 -4.55 -3.36 2.27
CA PHE A 101 -5.08 -3.90 3.51
C PHE A 101 -5.77 -2.79 4.30
N LEU A 102 -7.08 -2.90 4.48
CA LEU A 102 -7.91 -1.94 5.23
C LEU A 102 -8.34 -2.59 6.55
N PRO A 103 -7.61 -2.35 7.66
CA PRO A 103 -7.87 -2.98 8.95
C PRO A 103 -9.01 -2.30 9.71
N ILE A 104 -9.56 -3.03 10.66
CA ILE A 104 -10.26 -2.47 11.83
C ILE A 104 -9.36 -2.57 13.06
N ASP A 105 -9.76 -1.96 14.17
CA ASP A 105 -8.98 -1.98 15.42
C ASP A 105 -8.57 -3.39 15.85
N GLY A 106 -7.32 -3.55 16.27
CA GLY A 106 -6.73 -4.79 16.74
C GLY A 106 -6.29 -5.76 15.65
N GLN A 107 -6.50 -5.47 14.37
CA GLN A 107 -6.03 -6.31 13.27
C GLN A 107 -4.59 -6.01 12.86
N SER A 108 -3.88 -7.04 12.43
CA SER A 108 -2.62 -6.96 11.72
C SER A 108 -2.80 -7.42 10.27
N LEU A 109 -1.81 -7.20 9.40
CA LEU A 109 -1.84 -7.76 8.06
C LEU A 109 -1.95 -9.28 8.09
N LEU A 110 -1.18 -9.95 8.96
CA LEU A 110 -1.23 -11.40 9.08
C LEU A 110 -2.60 -11.90 9.52
N SER A 111 -3.26 -11.24 10.48
CA SER A 111 -4.60 -11.63 10.91
C SER A 111 -5.66 -11.43 9.81
N LEU A 112 -5.49 -10.41 8.97
CA LEU A 112 -6.32 -10.20 7.78
C LEU A 112 -6.07 -11.31 6.76
N GLU A 113 -4.81 -11.64 6.48
CA GLU A 113 -4.46 -12.69 5.51
C GLU A 113 -4.93 -14.09 5.95
N GLU A 114 -5.00 -14.37 7.26
CA GLU A 114 -5.61 -15.60 7.80
C GLU A 114 -7.10 -15.73 7.46
N SER A 115 -7.79 -14.61 7.24
CA SER A 115 -9.20 -14.57 6.83
C SER A 115 -9.39 -14.57 5.30
N ASN A 116 -8.29 -14.55 4.53
CA ASN A 116 -8.34 -14.52 3.08
C ASN A 116 -8.93 -15.81 2.52
N PRO A 117 -10.05 -15.78 1.79
CA PRO A 117 -10.68 -16.99 1.25
C PRO A 117 -9.84 -17.68 0.16
N LYS A 118 -8.89 -16.97 -0.43
CA LYS A 118 -8.01 -17.48 -1.50
C LYS A 118 -6.55 -17.02 -1.27
N PRO A 119 -5.88 -17.49 -0.20
CA PRO A 119 -4.53 -17.05 0.13
C PRO A 119 -3.53 -17.51 -0.94
N SER A 120 -2.88 -16.55 -1.61
CA SER A 120 -1.90 -16.83 -2.67
C SER A 120 -0.48 -16.40 -2.26
N VAL A 121 -0.37 -15.33 -1.45
CA VAL A 121 0.91 -14.82 -0.98
C VAL A 121 1.56 -15.76 0.04
N PRO A 122 0.89 -16.21 1.13
CA PRO A 122 1.52 -17.05 2.14
C PRO A 122 2.17 -18.34 1.59
N PRO A 123 1.53 -19.08 0.66
CA PRO A 123 2.17 -20.28 0.07
C PRO A 123 3.39 -19.98 -0.79
N SER A 124 3.58 -18.73 -1.20
CA SER A 124 4.67 -18.27 -2.08
C SER A 124 5.82 -17.64 -1.32
N LEU A 125 5.71 -17.54 0.03
CA LEU A 125 6.74 -16.94 0.88
C LEU A 125 7.94 -17.87 1.07
N ILE A 126 9.13 -17.28 1.02
CA ILE A 126 10.38 -17.88 1.45
C ILE A 126 10.86 -17.07 2.65
N VAL A 127 10.63 -17.62 3.84
CA VAL A 127 11.05 -17.01 5.10
C VAL A 127 12.54 -17.22 5.30
N ALA A 128 13.26 -16.17 5.70
CA ALA A 128 14.68 -16.25 6.04
C ALA A 128 14.92 -17.14 7.28
N GLU A 129 16.12 -17.74 7.41
CA GLU A 129 16.46 -18.66 8.50
C GLU A 129 16.35 -18.00 9.88
N ASP A 130 16.61 -16.69 9.96
CA ASP A 130 16.50 -15.91 11.20
C ASP A 130 15.06 -15.46 11.53
N HIS A 131 14.10 -15.76 10.67
CA HIS A 131 12.69 -15.36 10.77
C HIS A 131 12.45 -13.85 10.87
N VAL A 132 13.41 -13.02 10.45
CA VAL A 132 13.27 -11.55 10.44
C VAL A 132 12.56 -11.08 9.20
N SER A 133 12.73 -11.75 8.06
CA SER A 133 12.20 -11.32 6.77
C SER A 133 11.71 -12.46 5.90
N ALA A 134 11.00 -12.12 4.84
CA ALA A 134 10.59 -13.07 3.81
C ALA A 134 10.71 -12.44 2.41
N THR A 135 10.93 -13.30 1.42
CA THR A 135 10.84 -12.99 0.00
C THR A 135 9.70 -13.77 -0.64
N ILE A 136 9.32 -13.40 -1.85
CA ILE A 136 8.41 -14.20 -2.70
C ILE A 136 9.24 -15.12 -3.60
N ALA A 137 8.79 -16.34 -3.79
CA ALA A 137 9.38 -17.25 -4.76
C ALA A 137 9.39 -16.61 -6.16
N GLN A 138 10.55 -16.57 -6.81
CA GLN A 138 10.77 -15.78 -8.04
C GLN A 138 9.80 -16.18 -9.17
N ASP A 139 9.47 -17.46 -9.28
CA ASP A 139 8.52 -17.99 -10.26
C ASP A 139 7.06 -17.60 -9.99
N LYS A 140 6.75 -17.00 -8.81
CA LYS A 140 5.43 -16.54 -8.41
C LYS A 140 5.22 -15.03 -8.57
N LEU A 141 6.29 -14.25 -8.68
CA LEU A 141 6.21 -12.79 -8.71
C LEU A 141 5.31 -12.25 -9.81
N ILE A 142 5.46 -12.75 -11.04
CA ILE A 142 4.66 -12.27 -12.17
C ILE A 142 3.19 -12.65 -11.99
N ASP A 143 2.90 -13.89 -11.61
CA ASP A 143 1.53 -14.34 -11.42
C ASP A 143 0.82 -13.56 -10.30
N LEU A 144 1.50 -13.35 -9.17
CA LEU A 144 0.90 -12.64 -8.02
C LEU A 144 0.69 -11.15 -8.28
N PHE A 145 1.67 -10.46 -8.86
CA PHE A 145 1.68 -9.00 -8.85
C PHE A 145 1.53 -8.36 -10.22
N TYR A 146 1.90 -9.04 -11.32
CA TYR A 146 2.11 -8.40 -12.63
C TYR A 146 1.50 -9.17 -13.81
N HIS A 147 0.59 -10.12 -13.59
CA HIS A 147 0.12 -11.04 -14.63
C HIS A 147 -0.59 -10.36 -15.82
N ASP A 148 -1.17 -9.16 -15.61
CA ASP A 148 -1.82 -8.36 -16.65
C ASP A 148 -0.93 -7.22 -17.19
N CYS A 149 0.30 -7.10 -16.67
CA CYS A 149 1.25 -6.09 -17.09
C CYS A 149 1.94 -6.51 -18.41
N SER A 150 2.40 -5.53 -19.18
CA SER A 150 3.22 -5.79 -20.37
C SER A 150 4.55 -6.46 -20.00
N GLU A 151 5.15 -7.21 -20.94
CA GLU A 151 6.49 -7.80 -20.74
C GLU A 151 7.54 -6.75 -20.35
N ALA A 152 7.42 -5.52 -20.89
CA ALA A 152 8.31 -4.41 -20.56
C ALA A 152 8.12 -3.94 -19.10
N ASP A 153 6.88 -3.92 -18.60
CA ASP A 153 6.57 -3.56 -17.22
C ASP A 153 7.00 -4.63 -16.24
N GLN A 154 6.78 -5.91 -16.60
CA GLN A 154 7.27 -7.05 -15.82
C GLN A 154 8.80 -7.01 -15.71
N ALA A 155 9.50 -6.79 -16.84
CA ALA A 155 10.96 -6.67 -16.84
C ALA A 155 11.44 -5.47 -16.02
N TYR A 156 10.75 -4.32 -16.10
CA TYR A 156 11.04 -3.15 -15.30
C TYR A 156 10.90 -3.45 -13.80
N ALA A 157 9.79 -4.04 -13.39
CA ALA A 157 9.54 -4.40 -11.98
C ALA A 157 10.58 -5.41 -11.45
N LEU A 158 10.92 -6.43 -12.23
CA LEU A 158 11.93 -7.43 -11.85
C LEU A 158 13.36 -6.88 -11.84
N ALA A 159 13.66 -5.83 -12.63
CA ALA A 159 14.97 -5.17 -12.64
C ALA A 159 15.17 -4.25 -11.42
N HIS A 160 14.08 -3.72 -10.85
CA HIS A 160 14.13 -3.02 -9.58
C HIS A 160 14.25 -4.06 -8.48
N GLN A 161 15.32 -3.95 -7.71
CA GLN A 161 15.64 -4.92 -6.68
C GLN A 161 14.47 -5.09 -5.70
N ILE A 162 13.78 -6.22 -5.80
CA ILE A 162 12.76 -6.64 -4.84
C ILE A 162 13.48 -7.08 -3.57
N LYS A 163 13.57 -6.18 -2.60
CA LYS A 163 14.19 -6.46 -1.30
C LYS A 163 13.31 -7.40 -0.47
N PRO A 164 13.92 -8.21 0.42
CA PRO A 164 13.15 -8.96 1.42
C PRO A 164 12.29 -8.01 2.28
N GLN A 165 11.10 -8.44 2.63
CA GLN A 165 10.18 -7.71 3.49
C GLN A 165 10.39 -8.11 4.96
N ALA A 166 10.57 -7.15 5.86
CA ALA A 166 10.57 -7.40 7.30
C ALA A 166 9.20 -7.93 7.77
N LEU A 167 9.19 -8.96 8.61
CA LEU A 167 7.95 -9.61 9.06
C LEU A 167 7.28 -8.92 10.24
N GLN A 168 8.04 -8.20 11.05
CA GLN A 168 7.52 -7.54 12.25
C GLN A 168 6.37 -6.55 11.94
N PRO A 169 6.47 -5.66 10.93
CA PRO A 169 5.37 -4.76 10.59
C PRO A 169 4.08 -5.49 10.18
N LEU A 170 4.22 -6.67 9.53
CA LEU A 170 3.07 -7.46 9.07
C LEU A 170 2.33 -8.14 10.22
N ALA A 171 3.05 -8.47 11.30
CA ALA A 171 2.52 -9.16 12.45
C ALA A 171 1.94 -8.22 13.53
N THR A 172 2.29 -6.93 13.48
CA THR A 172 1.89 -5.96 14.49
C THR A 172 0.46 -5.49 14.29
N PRO A 173 -0.42 -5.66 15.29
CA PRO A 173 -1.78 -5.10 15.23
C PRO A 173 -1.78 -3.58 15.22
N VAL A 174 -2.72 -2.98 14.50
CA VAL A 174 -3.02 -1.53 14.61
C VAL A 174 -3.96 -1.26 15.76
N HIS A 175 -3.90 -0.03 16.30
CA HIS A 175 -4.84 0.50 17.27
C HIS A 175 -5.56 1.70 16.64
N LEU A 176 -6.85 1.54 16.38
CA LEU A 176 -7.66 2.50 15.64
C LEU A 176 -8.90 2.89 16.43
N SER A 177 -9.23 4.17 16.41
CA SER A 177 -10.45 4.71 17.05
C SER A 177 -11.37 5.37 16.02
N GLU A 178 -12.66 5.43 16.35
CA GLU A 178 -13.64 6.16 15.54
C GLU A 178 -13.38 7.67 15.59
N GLU A 179 -12.79 8.18 16.69
CA GLU A 179 -12.51 9.60 16.90
C GLU A 179 -11.38 10.09 15.97
N ASN A 180 -10.35 9.28 15.76
CA ASN A 180 -9.18 9.64 14.97
C ASN A 180 -9.23 9.02 13.57
N PHE A 181 -8.83 7.77 13.41
CA PHE A 181 -8.87 7.06 12.12
C PHE A 181 -10.28 7.11 11.50
N GLY A 182 -11.32 6.86 12.31
CA GLY A 182 -12.71 6.86 11.89
C GLY A 182 -13.18 8.19 11.32
N SER A 183 -12.60 9.32 11.77
CA SER A 183 -12.96 10.67 11.32
C SER A 183 -12.39 11.04 9.94
N VAL A 184 -11.41 10.29 9.42
CA VAL A 184 -10.77 10.58 8.13
C VAL A 184 -11.54 9.89 7.00
N PRO A 185 -11.96 10.63 5.94
CA PRO A 185 -12.62 10.04 4.77
C PRO A 185 -11.75 8.96 4.11
N ARG A 186 -12.35 7.80 3.82
CA ARG A 186 -11.67 6.66 3.21
C ARG A 186 -12.24 6.37 1.83
N TYR A 187 -11.33 6.05 0.91
CA TYR A 187 -11.63 5.64 -0.47
C TYR A 187 -10.92 4.33 -0.77
N TYR A 188 -11.53 3.49 -1.56
CA TYR A 188 -10.92 2.23 -1.96
C TYR A 188 -10.90 2.11 -3.49
N ILE A 189 -9.78 1.67 -4.04
CA ILE A 189 -9.62 1.33 -5.45
C ILE A 189 -9.41 -0.18 -5.50
N GLU A 190 -10.49 -0.92 -5.81
CA GLU A 190 -10.45 -2.38 -5.91
C GLU A 190 -9.86 -2.82 -7.25
N CYS A 191 -8.97 -3.81 -7.21
CA CYS A 191 -8.37 -4.46 -8.36
C CYS A 191 -9.09 -5.79 -8.60
N LEU A 192 -9.88 -5.88 -9.70
CA LEU A 192 -10.87 -6.94 -9.88
C LEU A 192 -10.27 -8.31 -10.16
N VAL A 193 -9.06 -8.36 -10.71
CA VAL A 193 -8.37 -9.61 -11.06
C VAL A 193 -7.06 -9.77 -10.29
N ASP A 194 -6.99 -9.22 -9.09
CA ASP A 194 -5.84 -9.29 -8.19
C ASP A 194 -5.63 -10.71 -7.68
N HIS A 195 -4.41 -11.24 -7.87
CA HIS A 195 -4.02 -12.57 -7.37
C HIS A 195 -3.35 -12.51 -5.99
N ALA A 196 -2.88 -11.35 -5.54
CA ALA A 196 -2.27 -11.20 -4.22
C ALA A 196 -3.33 -10.97 -3.12
N ILE A 197 -4.25 -10.02 -3.34
CA ILE A 197 -5.38 -9.76 -2.45
C ILE A 197 -6.66 -9.96 -3.26
N CYS A 198 -7.25 -11.16 -3.18
CA CYS A 198 -8.40 -11.49 -4.01
C CYS A 198 -9.56 -10.51 -3.78
N ILE A 199 -10.39 -10.33 -4.82
CA ILE A 199 -11.49 -9.35 -4.79
C ILE A 199 -12.47 -9.61 -3.64
N GLU A 200 -12.68 -10.87 -3.27
CA GLU A 200 -13.54 -11.25 -2.15
C GLU A 200 -12.99 -10.70 -0.83
N MET A 201 -11.67 -10.78 -0.62
CA MET A 201 -11.00 -10.23 0.56
C MET A 201 -11.06 -8.71 0.58
N GLN A 202 -10.78 -8.04 -0.56
CA GLN A 202 -10.90 -6.58 -0.67
C GLN A 202 -12.30 -6.13 -0.23
N ARG A 203 -13.35 -6.79 -0.72
CA ARG A 203 -14.75 -6.47 -0.38
C ARG A 203 -15.13 -6.79 1.05
N GLN A 204 -14.53 -7.82 1.66
CA GLN A 204 -14.71 -8.10 3.09
C GLN A 204 -14.14 -6.96 3.95
N MET A 205 -12.94 -6.46 3.64
CA MET A 205 -12.33 -5.33 4.33
C MET A 205 -13.15 -4.05 4.17
N ILE A 206 -13.62 -3.75 2.95
CA ILE A 206 -14.50 -2.59 2.67
C ILE A 206 -15.80 -2.69 3.47
N ALA A 207 -16.39 -3.88 3.58
CA ALA A 207 -17.63 -4.08 4.35
C ALA A 207 -17.42 -3.89 5.87
N ALA A 208 -16.23 -4.26 6.38
CA ALA A 208 -15.87 -4.11 7.79
C ALA A 208 -15.48 -2.66 8.14
N SER A 209 -14.87 -1.92 7.20
CA SER A 209 -14.48 -0.51 7.36
C SER A 209 -14.99 0.30 6.16
N PRO A 210 -16.24 0.80 6.20
CA PRO A 210 -16.88 1.44 5.06
C PRO A 210 -16.12 2.64 4.52
N CYS A 211 -16.09 2.77 3.19
CA CYS A 211 -15.47 3.85 2.45
C CYS A 211 -16.52 4.80 1.87
N GLU A 212 -16.16 6.09 1.71
CA GLU A 212 -17.00 7.10 1.05
C GLU A 212 -17.31 6.73 -0.41
N LYS A 213 -16.32 6.16 -1.10
CA LYS A 213 -16.45 5.69 -2.47
C LYS A 213 -15.50 4.55 -2.76
N VAL A 214 -15.96 3.61 -3.56
CA VAL A 214 -15.16 2.51 -4.11
C VAL A 214 -15.07 2.70 -5.62
N PHE A 215 -13.86 2.65 -6.15
CA PHE A 215 -13.57 2.61 -7.58
C PHE A 215 -13.16 1.18 -7.95
N SER A 216 -13.54 0.72 -9.12
CA SER A 216 -13.18 -0.63 -9.59
C SER A 216 -12.30 -0.52 -10.84
N ILE A 217 -11.15 -1.16 -10.81
CA ILE A 217 -10.23 -1.24 -11.95
C ILE A 217 -10.03 -2.72 -12.31
N GLU A 218 -10.18 -3.06 -13.58
CA GLU A 218 -9.90 -4.41 -14.07
C GLU A 218 -8.38 -4.60 -14.24
N SER A 219 -7.69 -4.75 -13.12
CA SER A 219 -6.24 -4.90 -13.05
C SER A 219 -5.82 -6.01 -12.11
N SER A 220 -4.56 -6.49 -12.30
CA SER A 220 -3.82 -7.25 -11.30
C SER A 220 -3.51 -6.41 -10.07
N HIS A 221 -2.65 -6.92 -9.19
CA HIS A 221 -2.19 -6.22 -7.99
C HIS A 221 -1.44 -4.91 -8.26
N SER A 222 -1.00 -4.65 -9.51
CA SER A 222 -0.15 -3.51 -9.86
C SER A 222 -0.78 -2.55 -10.88
N PRO A 223 -1.90 -1.87 -10.55
CA PRO A 223 -2.60 -0.97 -11.47
C PRO A 223 -1.73 0.23 -11.91
N PHE A 224 -0.72 0.59 -11.13
CA PHE A 224 0.25 1.63 -11.47
C PHE A 224 1.12 1.28 -12.69
N PHE A 225 1.14 0.01 -13.13
CA PHE A 225 1.76 -0.44 -14.38
C PHE A 225 0.71 -0.74 -15.44
N SER A 226 -0.26 -1.60 -15.16
CA SER A 226 -1.19 -2.11 -16.17
C SER A 226 -2.32 -1.16 -16.51
N LYS A 227 -2.76 -0.31 -15.57
CA LYS A 227 -3.95 0.56 -15.68
C LYS A 227 -3.69 1.98 -15.17
N GLN A 228 -2.56 2.54 -15.59
CA GLN A 228 -2.06 3.84 -15.10
C GLN A 228 -3.11 4.95 -15.19
N GLN A 229 -3.74 5.11 -16.37
CA GLN A 229 -4.68 6.21 -16.58
C GLN A 229 -5.94 6.06 -15.71
N GLU A 230 -6.46 4.84 -15.60
CA GLU A 230 -7.63 4.57 -14.76
C GLU A 230 -7.33 4.84 -13.28
N LEU A 231 -6.11 4.48 -12.82
CA LEU A 231 -5.65 4.78 -11.47
C LEU A 231 -5.51 6.30 -11.23
N ILE A 232 -4.88 7.02 -12.16
CA ILE A 232 -4.72 8.48 -12.08
C ILE A 232 -6.08 9.17 -12.06
N ASP A 233 -7.01 8.75 -12.92
CA ASP A 233 -8.37 9.30 -13.00
C ASP A 233 -9.15 9.06 -11.70
N ALA A 234 -8.94 7.91 -11.04
CA ALA A 234 -9.54 7.63 -9.75
C ALA A 234 -8.93 8.51 -8.64
N LEU A 235 -7.59 8.60 -8.58
CA LEU A 235 -6.88 9.40 -7.57
C LEU A 235 -7.22 10.89 -7.67
N THR A 236 -7.25 11.45 -8.88
CA THR A 236 -7.52 12.88 -9.09
C THR A 236 -8.96 13.30 -8.82
N GLN A 237 -9.90 12.35 -8.69
CA GLN A 237 -11.25 12.62 -8.19
C GLN A 237 -11.31 12.77 -6.67
N ILE A 238 -10.23 12.41 -5.96
CA ILE A 238 -10.12 12.45 -4.49
C ILE A 238 -9.20 13.62 -4.13
N SER A 239 -9.77 14.82 -3.98
CA SER A 239 -9.01 16.07 -3.74
C SER A 239 -9.78 17.03 -2.84
#